data_f23ca2c1685ff2e4a540ce4f7e88a641
#
_entry.id   f23ca2c1685ff2e4a540ce4f7e88a641
#
_cell.length_a   1.000
_cell.length_b   1.000
_cell.length_c   1.000
_cell.angle_alpha   90.00
_cell.angle_beta   90.00
_cell.angle_gamma   90.00
#
_symmetry.space_group_name_H-M   'P 1'
#
loop_
_entity.id
_entity.type
_entity.pdbx_description
1 polymer ?
#
loop_
_entity_poly.entity_id
_entity_poly.type
_entity_poly.pdbx_seq_one_letter_code
_entity_poly.pdbx_strand_id
1 'polypeptide(L)'
;MTANDFKALGIAVFTLSDTRTLETDRSGALLAEGLEAAGHRVLTRSILPDDLWQVRAALCAAIAERQVDVVVTTGATGITGRDIAPEAMEPLFDKALPGFGELFRHLSYDDIGASTIQSRATAGVAGGTLLFAVPGSTNACKMALEKILLGQLDLRTKPCNFAMLLDRLGER
;
A
#
# COMPACT_ATOMS: atom_id res chain seq x y z
N MET A 1 1.51 26.13 -6.30
CA MET A 1 0.27 25.46 -5.85
C MET A 1 0.03 25.88 -4.41
N THR A 2 -1.15 26.42 -4.13
CA THR A 2 -1.49 26.76 -2.75
C THR A 2 -1.63 25.48 -1.94
N ALA A 3 -1.26 25.49 -0.66
CA ALA A 3 -1.27 24.31 0.24
C ALA A 3 -2.68 23.70 0.47
N ASN A 4 -3.63 24.02 -0.39
CA ASN A 4 -5.04 23.66 -0.26
C ASN A 4 -5.61 22.94 -1.50
N ASP A 5 -4.78 22.63 -2.51
CA ASP A 5 -5.27 22.00 -3.73
C ASP A 5 -5.03 20.49 -3.66
N PHE A 6 -6.03 19.68 -4.02
CA PHE A 6 -5.89 18.24 -4.17
C PHE A 6 -4.90 17.92 -5.30
N LYS A 7 -3.97 17.00 -5.05
CA LYS A 7 -3.02 16.46 -6.06
C LYS A 7 -3.40 15.00 -6.33
N ALA A 8 -3.83 14.73 -7.55
CA ALA A 8 -4.07 13.34 -7.97
C ALA A 8 -2.75 12.58 -8.10
N LEU A 9 -2.59 11.50 -7.35
CA LEU A 9 -1.40 10.63 -7.36
C LEU A 9 -1.59 9.47 -8.33
N GLY A 10 -0.49 9.01 -8.94
CA GLY A 10 -0.45 7.78 -9.71
C GLY A 10 -0.22 6.58 -8.78
N ILE A 11 -1.10 5.59 -8.83
CA ILE A 11 -1.09 4.47 -7.89
C ILE A 11 -1.08 3.13 -8.64
N ALA A 12 -0.21 2.22 -8.20
CA ALA A 12 -0.24 0.81 -8.60
C ALA A 12 -0.83 -0.03 -7.46
N VAL A 13 -1.77 -0.91 -7.77
CA VAL A 13 -2.40 -1.84 -6.82
C VAL A 13 -2.07 -3.26 -7.22
N PHE A 14 -1.42 -4.03 -6.34
CA PHE A 14 -1.08 -5.43 -6.57
C PHE A 14 -1.74 -6.33 -5.53
N THR A 15 -2.47 -7.35 -5.99
CA THR A 15 -3.00 -8.40 -5.13
C THR A 15 -2.07 -9.61 -5.21
N LEU A 16 -1.53 -10.04 -4.06
CA LEU A 16 -0.65 -11.21 -3.98
C LEU A 16 -1.51 -12.43 -3.71
N SER A 17 -1.64 -13.32 -4.69
CA SER A 17 -2.46 -14.52 -4.58
C SER A 17 -2.25 -15.49 -5.76
N ASP A 18 -2.10 -16.77 -5.44
CA ASP A 18 -2.10 -17.85 -6.44
C ASP A 18 -3.50 -18.29 -6.89
N THR A 19 -4.55 -17.83 -6.20
CA THR A 19 -5.91 -18.38 -6.39
C THR A 19 -6.93 -17.36 -6.89
N ARG A 20 -6.64 -16.06 -6.81
CA ARG A 20 -7.55 -15.00 -7.26
C ARG A 20 -7.37 -14.70 -8.73
N THR A 21 -8.47 -14.24 -9.34
CA THR A 21 -8.50 -13.58 -10.65
C THR A 21 -8.97 -12.15 -10.46
N LEU A 22 -8.87 -11.30 -11.48
CA LEU A 22 -9.37 -9.92 -11.38
C LEU A 22 -10.87 -9.85 -11.05
N GLU A 23 -11.66 -10.85 -11.49
CA GLU A 23 -13.10 -10.93 -11.19
C GLU A 23 -13.38 -11.35 -9.75
N THR A 24 -12.51 -12.15 -9.15
CA THR A 24 -12.70 -12.68 -7.77
C THR A 24 -11.94 -11.90 -6.71
N ASP A 25 -11.07 -10.96 -7.11
CA ASP A 25 -10.27 -10.13 -6.23
C ASP A 25 -11.07 -8.94 -5.70
N ARG A 26 -11.78 -9.16 -4.59
CA ARG A 26 -12.57 -8.12 -3.91
C ARG A 26 -11.69 -7.09 -3.20
N SER A 27 -10.56 -7.52 -2.68
CA SER A 27 -9.69 -6.66 -1.86
C SER A 27 -8.93 -5.65 -2.70
N GLY A 28 -8.30 -6.09 -3.80
CA GLY A 28 -7.65 -5.18 -4.73
C GLY A 28 -8.66 -4.28 -5.47
N ALA A 29 -9.88 -4.80 -5.79
CA ALA A 29 -10.94 -3.97 -6.36
C ALA A 29 -11.34 -2.84 -5.40
N LEU A 30 -11.61 -3.16 -4.13
CA LEU A 30 -11.96 -2.17 -3.10
C LEU A 30 -10.90 -1.07 -2.96
N LEU A 31 -9.62 -1.45 -2.93
CA LEU A 31 -8.53 -0.49 -2.85
C LEU A 31 -8.49 0.41 -4.09
N ALA A 32 -8.54 -0.17 -5.28
CA ALA A 32 -8.49 0.57 -6.54
C ALA A 32 -9.68 1.54 -6.67
N GLU A 33 -10.90 1.04 -6.50
CA GLU A 33 -12.13 1.83 -6.59
C GLU A 33 -12.18 2.95 -5.54
N GLY A 34 -11.75 2.68 -4.31
CA GLY A 34 -11.72 3.67 -3.25
C GLY A 34 -10.69 4.77 -3.48
N LEU A 35 -9.52 4.44 -4.03
CA LEU A 35 -8.49 5.41 -4.41
C LEU A 35 -8.95 6.26 -5.62
N GLU A 36 -9.60 5.66 -6.62
CA GLU A 36 -10.18 6.38 -7.76
C GLU A 36 -11.32 7.30 -7.32
N ALA A 37 -12.21 6.83 -6.45
CA ALA A 37 -13.30 7.64 -5.90
C ALA A 37 -12.77 8.85 -5.09
N ALA A 38 -11.59 8.74 -4.49
CA ALA A 38 -10.91 9.85 -3.83
C ALA A 38 -10.23 10.83 -4.80
N GLY A 39 -10.20 10.53 -6.11
CA GLY A 39 -9.64 11.38 -7.15
C GLY A 39 -8.21 11.03 -7.58
N HIS A 40 -7.63 9.94 -7.10
CA HIS A 40 -6.33 9.43 -7.56
C HIS A 40 -6.46 8.68 -8.88
N ARG A 41 -5.34 8.37 -9.52
CA ARG A 41 -5.28 7.61 -10.77
C ARG A 41 -4.69 6.23 -10.51
N VAL A 42 -5.49 5.19 -10.58
CA VAL A 42 -4.99 3.82 -10.53
C VAL A 42 -4.43 3.46 -11.91
N LEU A 43 -3.11 3.51 -12.03
CA LEU A 43 -2.38 3.27 -13.28
C LEU A 43 -2.33 1.80 -13.64
N THR A 44 -2.30 0.95 -12.62
CA THR A 44 -2.25 -0.51 -12.77
C THR A 44 -2.97 -1.17 -11.61
N ARG A 45 -3.75 -2.21 -11.93
CA ARG A 45 -4.26 -3.19 -10.98
C ARG A 45 -3.98 -4.57 -11.52
N SER A 46 -3.20 -5.38 -10.81
CA SER A 46 -2.88 -6.74 -11.24
C SER A 46 -2.75 -7.71 -10.06
N ILE A 47 -2.85 -8.99 -10.39
CA ILE A 47 -2.63 -10.08 -9.44
C ILE A 47 -1.25 -10.65 -9.73
N LEU A 48 -0.47 -10.83 -8.67
CA LEU A 48 0.85 -11.45 -8.71
C LEU A 48 0.80 -12.77 -7.94
N PRO A 49 1.48 -13.81 -8.40
CA PRO A 49 1.59 -15.05 -7.64
C PRO A 49 2.34 -14.82 -6.32
N ASP A 50 2.13 -15.73 -5.35
CA ASP A 50 2.86 -15.74 -4.08
C ASP A 50 4.33 -16.19 -4.28
N ASP A 51 5.01 -15.53 -5.22
CA ASP A 51 6.40 -15.76 -5.59
C ASP A 51 7.25 -14.52 -5.29
N LEU A 52 8.24 -14.68 -4.41
CA LEU A 52 9.09 -13.59 -3.92
C LEU A 52 9.72 -12.78 -5.05
N TRP A 53 10.25 -13.46 -6.07
CA TRP A 53 11.02 -12.79 -7.11
C TRP A 53 10.13 -12.10 -8.14
N GLN A 54 8.98 -12.69 -8.46
CA GLN A 54 8.00 -12.04 -9.35
C GLN A 54 7.38 -10.81 -8.70
N VAL A 55 7.04 -10.89 -7.40
CA VAL A 55 6.54 -9.73 -6.65
C VAL A 55 7.62 -8.65 -6.58
N ARG A 56 8.86 -8.99 -6.26
CA ARG A 56 9.97 -8.04 -6.22
C ARG A 56 10.23 -7.38 -7.57
N ALA A 57 10.19 -8.15 -8.66
CA ALA A 57 10.34 -7.61 -10.01
C ALA A 57 9.23 -6.60 -10.36
N ALA A 58 7.98 -6.91 -10.03
CA ALA A 58 6.85 -6.01 -10.24
C ALA A 58 6.96 -4.72 -9.41
N LEU A 59 7.38 -4.84 -8.14
CA LEU A 59 7.66 -3.69 -7.28
C LEU A 59 8.76 -2.80 -7.86
N CYS A 60 9.89 -3.39 -8.29
CA CYS A 60 10.98 -2.64 -8.90
C CYS A 60 10.54 -1.93 -10.19
N ALA A 61 9.72 -2.58 -11.02
CA ALA A 61 9.17 -1.96 -12.23
C ALA A 61 8.26 -0.77 -11.89
N ALA A 62 7.39 -0.92 -10.88
CA ALA A 62 6.53 0.16 -10.42
C ALA A 62 7.31 1.34 -9.82
N ILE A 63 8.37 1.07 -9.03
CA ILE A 63 9.26 2.10 -8.49
C ILE A 63 10.01 2.86 -9.60
N ALA A 64 10.39 2.17 -10.68
CA ALA A 64 11.08 2.79 -11.81
C ALA A 64 10.14 3.62 -12.71
N GLU A 65 8.83 3.41 -12.62
CA GLU A 65 7.84 4.12 -13.43
C GLU A 65 7.56 5.52 -12.84
N ARG A 66 7.94 6.56 -13.56
CA ARG A 66 7.85 7.96 -13.08
C ARG A 66 6.44 8.45 -12.74
N GLN A 67 5.41 7.79 -13.26
CA GLN A 67 4.03 8.17 -13.01
C GLN A 67 3.47 7.52 -11.75
N VAL A 68 4.20 6.55 -11.15
CA VAL A 68 3.79 5.85 -9.93
C VAL A 68 4.34 6.56 -8.70
N ASP A 69 3.48 7.25 -7.99
CA ASP A 69 3.79 7.91 -6.71
C ASP A 69 3.65 6.92 -5.53
N VAL A 70 2.74 5.94 -5.67
CA VAL A 70 2.36 5.01 -4.58
C VAL A 70 2.15 3.61 -5.12
N VAL A 71 2.63 2.63 -4.39
CA VAL A 71 2.30 1.20 -4.58
C VAL A 71 1.55 0.70 -3.36
N VAL A 72 0.41 0.05 -3.56
CA VAL A 72 -0.33 -0.65 -2.51
C VAL A 72 -0.40 -2.13 -2.87
N THR A 73 0.17 -3.00 -2.04
CA THR A 73 -0.01 -4.45 -2.17
C THR A 73 -1.01 -4.95 -1.15
N THR A 74 -1.80 -5.96 -1.49
CA THR A 74 -2.69 -6.66 -0.56
C THR A 74 -2.52 -8.16 -0.68
N GLY A 75 -2.51 -8.84 0.47
CA GLY A 75 -2.25 -10.26 0.60
C GLY A 75 -0.83 -10.60 1.04
N ALA A 76 -0.60 -11.86 1.36
CA ALA A 76 0.69 -12.43 1.73
C ALA A 76 1.45 -11.69 2.86
N THR A 77 0.73 -11.11 3.84
CA THR A 77 1.31 -10.40 5.01
C THR A 77 1.24 -11.21 6.30
N GLY A 78 0.81 -12.46 6.25
CA GLY A 78 0.73 -13.36 7.42
C GLY A 78 2.09 -13.96 7.80
N ILE A 79 2.05 -15.10 8.50
CA ILE A 79 3.23 -15.76 9.08
C ILE A 79 3.50 -17.14 8.49
N THR A 80 2.78 -17.55 7.46
CA THR A 80 3.00 -18.83 6.79
C THR A 80 4.12 -18.73 5.75
N GLY A 81 4.60 -19.88 5.26
CA GLY A 81 5.67 -19.91 4.26
C GLY A 81 5.29 -19.26 2.90
N ARG A 82 3.99 -19.02 2.65
CA ARG A 82 3.50 -18.34 1.45
C ARG A 82 3.32 -16.84 1.63
N ASP A 83 3.42 -16.36 2.87
CA ASP A 83 3.30 -14.95 3.19
C ASP A 83 4.65 -14.28 2.99
N ILE A 84 4.83 -13.64 1.83
CA ILE A 84 6.13 -13.12 1.37
C ILE A 84 6.13 -11.60 1.11
N ALA A 85 5.02 -10.90 1.39
CA ALA A 85 4.91 -9.49 1.06
C ALA A 85 5.98 -8.61 1.76
N PRO A 86 6.24 -8.74 3.08
CA PRO A 86 7.33 -8.02 3.72
C PRO A 86 8.70 -8.38 3.15
N GLU A 87 8.98 -9.67 2.95
CA GLU A 87 10.24 -10.17 2.40
C GLU A 87 10.51 -9.67 0.98
N ALA A 88 9.46 -9.47 0.19
CA ALA A 88 9.59 -8.90 -1.15
C ALA A 88 9.83 -7.38 -1.11
N MET A 89 9.17 -6.68 -0.20
CA MET A 89 9.08 -5.22 -0.20
C MET A 89 10.16 -4.54 0.66
N GLU A 90 10.39 -5.01 1.89
CA GLU A 90 11.28 -4.35 2.85
C GLU A 90 12.75 -4.21 2.38
N PRO A 91 13.33 -5.19 1.68
CA PRO A 91 14.69 -5.03 1.13
C PRO A 91 14.82 -3.93 0.07
N LEU A 92 13.71 -3.41 -0.47
CA LEU A 92 13.70 -2.30 -1.43
C LEU A 92 13.64 -0.93 -0.76
N PHE A 93 13.36 -0.86 0.54
CA PHE A 93 13.19 0.41 1.23
C PHE A 93 14.49 1.20 1.38
N ASP A 94 14.50 2.43 0.91
CA ASP A 94 15.46 3.45 1.32
C ASP A 94 15.20 3.87 2.77
N LYS A 95 13.91 3.94 3.14
CA LYS A 95 13.44 4.29 4.48
C LYS A 95 12.21 3.45 4.84
N ALA A 96 12.29 2.69 5.92
CA ALA A 96 11.14 2.02 6.50
C ALA A 96 10.22 3.01 7.22
N LEU A 97 8.90 2.75 7.19
CA LEU A 97 7.86 3.51 7.89
C LEU A 97 7.16 2.63 8.93
N PRO A 98 7.84 2.27 10.05
CA PRO A 98 7.31 1.32 11.04
C PRO A 98 5.99 1.78 11.63
N GLY A 99 5.79 3.10 11.77
CA GLY A 99 4.56 3.68 12.28
C GLY A 99 3.30 3.30 11.48
N PHE A 100 3.44 2.97 10.19
CA PHE A 100 2.31 2.45 9.42
C PHE A 100 1.82 1.11 9.96
N GLY A 101 2.72 0.14 10.13
CA GLY A 101 2.38 -1.19 10.66
C GLY A 101 1.89 -1.12 12.10
N GLU A 102 2.47 -0.25 12.92
CA GLU A 102 2.04 0.00 14.30
C GLU A 102 0.60 0.53 14.35
N LEU A 103 0.30 1.58 13.60
CA LEU A 103 -1.04 2.17 13.52
C LEU A 103 -2.05 1.16 12.92
N PHE A 104 -1.67 0.45 11.86
CA PHE A 104 -2.51 -0.55 11.24
C PHE A 104 -2.93 -1.63 12.25
N ARG A 105 -1.97 -2.20 12.99
CA ARG A 105 -2.25 -3.21 14.02
C ARG A 105 -3.06 -2.66 15.19
N HIS A 106 -2.81 -1.42 15.61
CA HIS A 106 -3.59 -0.74 16.64
C HIS A 106 -5.07 -0.63 16.23
N LEU A 107 -5.34 -0.14 15.02
CA LEU A 107 -6.71 -0.02 14.51
C LEU A 107 -7.38 -1.38 14.28
N SER A 108 -6.63 -2.39 13.85
CA SER A 108 -7.16 -3.75 13.67
C SER A 108 -7.55 -4.42 14.98
N TYR A 109 -6.97 -4.01 16.11
CA TYR A 109 -7.26 -4.60 17.42
C TYR A 109 -8.73 -4.44 17.80
N ASP A 110 -9.37 -3.35 17.43
CA ASP A 110 -10.79 -3.11 17.73
C ASP A 110 -11.70 -4.10 17.00
N ASP A 111 -11.29 -4.58 15.81
CA ASP A 111 -12.09 -5.52 15.00
C ASP A 111 -11.78 -6.99 15.31
N ILE A 112 -10.51 -7.35 15.46
CA ILE A 112 -10.05 -8.75 15.50
C ILE A 112 -9.27 -9.11 16.79
N GLY A 113 -9.17 -8.18 17.73
CA GLY A 113 -8.49 -8.38 19.00
C GLY A 113 -7.03 -8.81 18.83
N ALA A 114 -6.57 -9.72 19.68
CA ALA A 114 -5.18 -10.19 19.67
C ALA A 114 -4.73 -10.88 18.37
N SER A 115 -5.66 -11.28 17.49
CA SER A 115 -5.29 -11.86 16.19
C SER A 115 -4.49 -10.89 15.31
N THR A 116 -4.56 -9.58 15.58
CA THR A 116 -3.77 -8.56 14.87
C THR A 116 -2.25 -8.77 14.99
N ILE A 117 -1.77 -9.50 16.00
CA ILE A 117 -0.35 -9.82 16.20
C ILE A 117 0.26 -10.60 15.01
N GLN A 118 -0.59 -11.32 14.26
CA GLN A 118 -0.16 -12.11 13.09
C GLN A 118 0.03 -11.23 11.85
N SER A 119 -0.43 -9.97 11.87
CA SER A 119 -0.30 -9.07 10.73
C SER A 119 1.10 -8.46 10.66
N ARG A 120 1.78 -8.67 9.53
CA ARG A 120 3.05 -8.04 9.20
C ARG A 120 2.87 -6.92 8.17
N ALA A 121 1.74 -6.17 8.30
CA ALA A 121 1.54 -4.96 7.51
C ALA A 121 2.74 -4.02 7.67
N THR A 122 3.29 -3.55 6.55
CA THR A 122 4.52 -2.74 6.51
C THR A 122 4.42 -1.65 5.46
N ALA A 123 5.25 -0.61 5.58
CA ALA A 123 5.38 0.44 4.58
C ALA A 123 6.79 1.03 4.57
N GLY A 124 7.14 1.64 3.46
CA GLY A 124 8.42 2.30 3.28
C GLY A 124 8.44 3.24 2.06
N VAL A 125 9.59 3.86 1.88
CA VAL A 125 9.91 4.66 0.69
C VAL A 125 11.01 3.96 -0.07
N ALA A 126 10.86 3.82 -1.37
CA ALA A 126 11.90 3.30 -2.26
C ALA A 126 11.95 4.12 -3.56
N GLY A 127 13.11 4.67 -3.91
CA GLY A 127 13.31 5.46 -5.12
C GLY A 127 12.39 6.68 -5.26
N GLY A 128 11.83 7.19 -4.15
CA GLY A 128 10.87 8.31 -4.15
C GLY A 128 9.41 7.86 -4.21
N THR A 129 9.12 6.57 -4.32
CA THR A 129 7.78 5.98 -4.32
C THR A 129 7.41 5.49 -2.91
N LEU A 130 6.17 5.72 -2.49
CA LEU A 130 5.62 5.16 -1.26
C LEU A 130 5.12 3.74 -1.51
N LEU A 131 5.49 2.80 -0.65
CA LEU A 131 5.06 1.41 -0.73
C LEU A 131 4.31 1.01 0.54
N PHE A 132 3.16 0.36 0.37
CA PHE A 132 2.34 -0.15 1.47
C PHE A 132 1.95 -1.61 1.23
N ALA A 133 2.13 -2.46 2.23
CA ALA A 133 1.64 -3.84 2.23
C ALA A 133 0.56 -4.00 3.30
N VAL A 134 -0.65 -4.40 2.88
CA VAL A 134 -1.80 -4.63 3.76
C VAL A 134 -2.28 -6.08 3.65
N PRO A 135 -2.92 -6.63 4.70
CA PRO A 135 -3.48 -7.98 4.64
C PRO A 135 -4.51 -8.16 3.54
N GLY A 136 -4.67 -9.42 3.08
CA GLY A 136 -5.55 -9.77 1.96
C GLY A 136 -7.04 -9.76 2.28
N SER A 137 -7.48 -9.56 3.52
CA SER A 137 -8.90 -9.51 3.85
C SER A 137 -9.54 -8.18 3.43
N THR A 138 -10.77 -8.25 2.90
CA THR A 138 -11.50 -7.05 2.45
C THR A 138 -11.69 -6.03 3.58
N ASN A 139 -11.95 -6.50 4.82
CA ASN A 139 -12.09 -5.60 5.98
C ASN A 139 -10.77 -4.90 6.32
N ALA A 140 -9.64 -5.61 6.27
CA ALA A 140 -8.33 -5.02 6.50
C ALA A 140 -7.99 -3.96 5.43
N CYS A 141 -8.29 -4.25 4.16
CA CYS A 141 -8.12 -3.30 3.06
C CYS A 141 -9.00 -2.06 3.24
N LYS A 142 -10.26 -2.25 3.61
CA LYS A 142 -11.20 -1.15 3.89
C LYS A 142 -10.68 -0.27 5.02
N MET A 143 -10.29 -0.87 6.13
CA MET A 143 -9.74 -0.15 7.28
C MET A 143 -8.47 0.62 6.91
N ALA A 144 -7.50 -0.01 6.21
CA ALA A 144 -6.29 0.65 5.76
C ALA A 144 -6.61 1.84 4.84
N LEU A 145 -7.52 1.65 3.88
CA LEU A 145 -7.96 2.68 2.95
C LEU A 145 -8.57 3.86 3.70
N GLU A 146 -9.65 3.63 4.45
CA GLU A 146 -10.46 4.69 5.05
C GLU A 146 -9.79 5.39 6.22
N LYS A 147 -9.03 4.66 7.04
CA LYS A 147 -8.46 5.20 8.28
C LYS A 147 -7.03 5.70 8.12
N ILE A 148 -6.31 5.25 7.08
CA ILE A 148 -4.89 5.60 6.91
C ILE A 148 -4.64 6.20 5.54
N LEU A 149 -4.85 5.45 4.45
CA LEU A 149 -4.35 5.83 3.13
C LEU A 149 -5.02 7.10 2.61
N LEU A 150 -6.36 7.19 2.64
CA LEU A 150 -7.06 8.37 2.12
C LEU A 150 -6.62 9.66 2.80
N GLY A 151 -6.41 9.63 4.13
CA GLY A 151 -5.92 10.81 4.84
C GLY A 151 -4.45 11.13 4.54
N GLN A 152 -3.61 10.11 4.40
CA GLN A 152 -2.17 10.30 4.19
C GLN A 152 -1.81 10.63 2.72
N LEU A 153 -2.67 10.30 1.78
CA LEU A 153 -2.47 10.58 0.35
C LEU A 153 -3.16 11.87 -0.13
N ASP A 154 -3.79 12.61 0.78
CA ASP A 154 -4.47 13.87 0.47
C ASP A 154 -3.74 15.08 1.08
N LEU A 155 -3.23 15.98 0.24
CA LEU A 155 -2.56 17.23 0.63
C LEU A 155 -3.38 18.11 1.59
N ARG A 156 -4.72 17.98 1.57
CA ARG A 156 -5.65 18.77 2.39
C ARG A 156 -5.72 18.29 3.83
N THR A 157 -5.27 17.07 4.11
CA THR A 157 -5.27 16.51 5.47
C THR A 157 -4.22 17.18 6.36
N LYS A 158 -4.62 17.64 7.53
CA LYS A 158 -3.76 18.31 8.50
C LYS A 158 -3.56 17.44 9.76
N PRO A 159 -2.45 17.60 10.51
CA PRO A 159 -1.38 18.62 10.36
C PRO A 159 -0.36 18.28 9.26
N CYS A 160 -0.14 17.01 8.92
CA CYS A 160 0.80 16.55 7.91
C CYS A 160 0.31 15.24 7.27
N ASN A 161 0.80 14.94 6.07
CA ASN A 161 0.46 13.76 5.31
C ASN A 161 1.61 13.38 4.36
N PHE A 162 1.59 12.16 3.82
CA PHE A 162 2.64 11.71 2.90
C PHE A 162 2.63 12.46 1.56
N ALA A 163 1.44 12.88 1.08
CA ALA A 163 1.34 13.61 -0.19
C ALA A 163 2.13 14.93 -0.19
N MET A 164 2.28 15.58 0.98
CA MET A 164 3.11 16.79 1.13
C MET A 164 4.61 16.51 0.99
N LEU A 165 5.04 15.27 1.18
CA LEU A 165 6.44 14.88 1.22
C LEU A 165 6.92 14.29 -0.10
N LEU A 166 6.00 13.92 -1.03
CA LEU A 166 6.33 13.17 -2.24
C LEU A 166 7.44 13.84 -3.07
N ASP A 167 7.35 15.15 -3.29
CA ASP A 167 8.35 15.89 -4.09
C ASP A 167 9.74 15.92 -3.42
N ARG A 168 9.83 15.52 -2.14
CA ARG A 168 11.05 15.51 -1.33
C ARG A 168 11.57 14.11 -1.00
N LEU A 169 10.82 13.06 -1.30
CA LEU A 169 11.23 11.68 -0.97
C LEU A 169 12.52 11.25 -1.68
N GLY A 170 12.79 11.81 -2.84
CA GLY A 170 14.02 11.57 -3.61
C GLY A 170 15.18 12.51 -3.31
N GLU A 171 15.06 13.44 -2.37
CA GLU A 171 16.18 14.34 -1.97
C GLU A 171 17.31 13.51 -1.35
N ARG A 172 18.56 13.76 -1.79
CA ARG A 172 19.81 13.14 -1.32
C ARG A 172 20.71 14.17 -0.66
#